data_4614710e64e9a4d463e4dc94be20e036
#
_entry.id   4614710e64e9a4d463e4dc94be20e036
#
_cell.length_a   1.000
_cell.length_b   1.000
_cell.length_c   1.000
_cell.angle_alpha   90.00
_cell.angle_beta   90.00
_cell.angle_gamma   90.00
#
_symmetry.space_group_name_H-M   'P 1'
#
loop_
_entity.id
_entity.type
_entity.pdbx_description
1 polymer ?
#
loop_
_entity_poly.entity_id
_entity_poly.type
_entity_poly.pdbx_seq_one_letter_code
_entity_poly.pdbx_strand_id
1 'polypeptide(L)'
;MKVAEVSQQYAALPWRRAQGFEILLITSRETRRWVIPKGWPMPGHSAAESAAQEAYEEAGVGGQMTAQAIGHYGYSKRLRGGTKKRFRVDVFGMEVTEVLDVWPEAHERTRQWLSPREATALVDDPELAALIRTFAGDQSGQALPAPTCSQAFWQKLKALLRLLGLR
;
A
#
# COMPACT_ATOMS: atom_id res chain seq x y z
N MET A 1 -23.17 20.66 -15.17
CA MET A 1 -21.81 20.55 -14.57
C MET A 1 -21.38 19.08 -14.62
N LYS A 2 -20.30 18.76 -15.35
CA LYS A 2 -19.73 17.41 -15.25
C LYS A 2 -19.10 17.28 -13.87
N VAL A 3 -19.65 16.42 -13.02
CA VAL A 3 -19.00 16.01 -11.77
C VAL A 3 -17.68 15.35 -12.18
N ALA A 4 -16.57 15.88 -11.68
CA ALA A 4 -15.25 15.30 -11.97
C ALA A 4 -15.26 13.86 -11.45
N GLU A 5 -15.12 12.90 -12.36
CA GLU A 5 -15.10 11.47 -12.05
C GLU A 5 -13.93 11.17 -11.11
N VAL A 6 -14.24 10.66 -9.91
CA VAL A 6 -13.25 10.27 -8.92
C VAL A 6 -12.88 8.81 -9.18
N SER A 7 -11.62 8.55 -9.47
CA SER A 7 -11.13 7.19 -9.70
C SER A 7 -10.76 6.52 -8.38
N GLN A 8 -11.20 5.28 -8.20
CA GLN A 8 -10.91 4.48 -7.03
C GLN A 8 -9.56 3.79 -7.18
N GLN A 9 -8.76 3.80 -6.09
CA GLN A 9 -7.58 2.98 -5.91
C GLN A 9 -7.59 2.30 -4.53
N TYR A 10 -6.81 1.24 -4.40
CA TYR A 10 -6.60 0.52 -3.14
C TYR A 10 -5.11 0.52 -2.81
N ALA A 11 -4.79 0.73 -1.54
CA ALA A 11 -3.43 0.82 -1.05
C ALA A 11 -3.22 -0.06 0.18
N ALA A 12 -2.00 -0.57 0.32
CA ALA A 12 -1.53 -1.18 1.54
C ALA A 12 -0.69 -0.18 2.33
N LEU A 13 -0.88 -0.13 3.64
CA LEU A 13 0.05 0.47 4.59
C LEU A 13 0.85 -0.65 5.25
N PRO A 14 2.03 -1.02 4.70
CA PRO A 14 2.81 -2.10 5.25
C PRO A 14 3.51 -1.64 6.53
N TRP A 15 3.42 -2.47 7.57
CA TRP A 15 4.04 -2.21 8.86
C TRP A 15 4.62 -3.49 9.47
N ARG A 16 5.54 -3.33 10.40
CA ARG A 16 6.11 -4.41 11.19
C ARG A 16 6.52 -3.92 12.58
N ARG A 17 6.75 -4.87 13.48
CA ARG A 17 7.44 -4.64 14.75
C ARG A 17 8.82 -5.31 14.70
N ALA A 18 9.86 -4.50 14.66
CA ALA A 18 11.24 -4.95 14.70
C ALA A 18 11.94 -4.35 15.93
N GLN A 19 12.58 -3.20 15.79
CA GLN A 19 13.13 -2.42 16.90
C GLN A 19 12.16 -1.32 17.36
N GLY A 20 10.87 -1.50 17.10
CA GLY A 20 9.76 -0.61 17.30
C GLY A 20 8.71 -0.82 16.22
N PHE A 21 7.73 0.08 16.16
CA PHE A 21 6.74 0.09 15.10
C PHE A 21 7.32 0.80 13.87
N GLU A 22 7.39 0.11 12.75
CA GLU A 22 7.94 0.62 11.50
C GLU A 22 6.90 0.56 10.38
N ILE A 23 6.90 1.56 9.53
CA ILE A 23 6.10 1.71 8.32
C ILE A 23 7.02 1.59 7.10
N LEU A 24 6.59 0.85 6.08
CA LEU A 24 7.30 0.79 4.81
C LEU A 24 6.75 1.85 3.85
N LEU A 25 7.63 2.70 3.38
CA LEU A 25 7.36 3.57 2.24
C LEU A 25 8.15 3.13 1.02
N ILE A 26 7.64 3.48 -0.15
CA ILE A 26 8.29 3.28 -1.44
C ILE A 26 8.36 4.60 -2.21
N THR A 27 9.24 4.69 -3.20
CA THR A 27 9.26 5.84 -4.11
C THR A 27 8.32 5.61 -5.28
N SER A 28 7.59 6.66 -5.68
CA SER A 28 6.85 6.67 -6.95
C SER A 28 7.82 6.62 -8.15
N ARG A 29 7.42 5.99 -9.26
CA ARG A 29 8.28 5.79 -10.43
C ARG A 29 8.73 7.09 -11.09
N GLU A 30 7.77 7.99 -11.36
CA GLU A 30 8.02 9.21 -12.13
C GLU A 30 8.62 10.34 -11.29
N THR A 31 8.03 10.61 -10.12
CA THR A 31 8.36 11.80 -9.31
C THR A 31 9.29 11.50 -8.14
N ARG A 32 9.58 10.23 -7.89
CA ARG A 32 10.41 9.74 -6.76
C ARG A 32 9.92 10.20 -5.38
N ARG A 33 8.66 10.58 -5.26
CA ARG A 33 8.03 10.93 -3.97
C ARG A 33 7.79 9.70 -3.13
N TRP A 34 7.89 9.85 -1.83
CA TRP A 34 7.57 8.79 -0.89
C TRP A 34 6.05 8.59 -0.78
N VAL A 35 5.63 7.36 -1.01
CA VAL A 35 4.22 6.94 -1.05
C VAL A 35 4.09 5.54 -0.45
N ILE A 36 2.84 5.09 -0.27
CA ILE A 36 2.52 3.69 0.02
C ILE A 36 2.17 2.94 -1.29
N PRO A 37 2.36 1.61 -1.36
CA PRO A 37 1.95 0.80 -2.50
C PRO A 37 0.46 0.95 -2.77
N LYS A 38 0.08 1.20 -4.03
CA LYS A 38 -1.31 1.39 -4.43
C LYS A 38 -1.54 1.22 -5.92
N GLY A 39 -2.72 0.74 -6.25
CA GLY A 39 -3.13 0.63 -7.65
C GLY A 39 -4.63 0.48 -7.84
N TRP A 40 -4.99 -0.02 -8.99
CA TRP A 40 -6.38 -0.12 -9.42
C TRP A 40 -7.11 -1.32 -8.82
N PRO A 41 -8.46 -1.23 -8.68
CA PRO A 41 -9.26 -2.40 -8.39
C PRO A 41 -9.00 -3.52 -9.40
N MET A 42 -8.79 -4.74 -8.91
CA MET A 42 -8.56 -5.91 -9.75
C MET A 42 -9.85 -6.73 -9.90
N PRO A 43 -10.27 -7.07 -11.13
CA PRO A 43 -11.45 -7.90 -11.33
C PRO A 43 -11.34 -9.24 -10.59
N GLY A 44 -12.41 -9.62 -9.89
CA GLY A 44 -12.46 -10.89 -9.14
C GLY A 44 -11.70 -10.89 -7.81
N HIS A 45 -11.14 -9.76 -7.40
CA HIS A 45 -10.44 -9.60 -6.12
C HIS A 45 -11.17 -8.60 -5.22
N SER A 46 -11.08 -8.82 -3.91
CA SER A 46 -11.51 -7.83 -2.93
C SER A 46 -10.61 -6.60 -2.96
N ALA A 47 -11.03 -5.52 -2.31
CA ALA A 47 -10.22 -4.31 -2.16
C ALA A 47 -8.91 -4.58 -1.41
N ALA A 48 -8.96 -5.38 -0.33
CA ALA A 48 -7.78 -5.77 0.41
C ALA A 48 -6.81 -6.65 -0.40
N GLU A 49 -7.33 -7.58 -1.22
CA GLU A 49 -6.52 -8.39 -2.12
C GLU A 49 -5.85 -7.56 -3.22
N SER A 50 -6.57 -6.59 -3.78
CA SER A 50 -5.99 -5.65 -4.75
C SER A 50 -4.86 -4.83 -4.12
N ALA A 51 -5.04 -4.33 -2.90
CA ALA A 51 -4.00 -3.62 -2.16
C ALA A 51 -2.79 -4.52 -1.83
N ALA A 52 -3.03 -5.79 -1.48
CA ALA A 52 -1.98 -6.76 -1.21
C ALA A 52 -1.14 -7.08 -2.45
N GLN A 53 -1.78 -7.17 -3.61
CA GLN A 53 -1.10 -7.36 -4.89
C GLN A 53 -0.14 -6.20 -5.19
N GLU A 54 -0.59 -4.96 -5.01
CA GLU A 54 0.24 -3.78 -5.20
C GLU A 54 1.43 -3.74 -4.23
N ALA A 55 1.23 -4.12 -2.98
CA ALA A 55 2.33 -4.22 -2.01
C ALA A 55 3.38 -5.25 -2.44
N TYR A 56 2.95 -6.37 -3.01
CA TYR A 56 3.84 -7.37 -3.55
C TYR A 56 4.62 -6.83 -4.77
N GLU A 57 3.93 -6.26 -5.74
CA GLU A 57 4.53 -5.80 -7.00
C GLU A 57 5.43 -4.58 -6.80
N GLU A 58 4.97 -3.58 -6.07
CA GLU A 58 5.66 -2.31 -5.89
C GLU A 58 6.71 -2.33 -4.76
N ALA A 59 6.48 -3.10 -3.69
CA ALA A 59 7.31 -3.09 -2.49
C ALA A 59 7.98 -4.43 -2.16
N GLY A 60 7.58 -5.52 -2.80
CA GLY A 60 8.13 -6.85 -2.52
C GLY A 60 7.85 -7.33 -1.11
N VAL A 61 6.67 -7.05 -0.58
CA VAL A 61 6.24 -7.49 0.75
C VAL A 61 4.93 -8.23 0.69
N GLY A 62 4.76 -9.15 1.64
CA GLY A 62 3.53 -9.89 1.87
C GLY A 62 3.23 -9.99 3.35
N GLY A 63 1.96 -10.23 3.68
CA GLY A 63 1.56 -10.32 5.07
C GLY A 63 0.05 -10.40 5.24
N GLN A 64 -0.39 -10.06 6.44
CA GLN A 64 -1.80 -10.12 6.82
C GLN A 64 -2.45 -8.75 6.63
N MET A 65 -3.54 -8.73 5.86
CA MET A 65 -4.31 -7.51 5.60
C MET A 65 -5.40 -7.31 6.63
N THR A 66 -5.69 -6.07 6.98
CA THR A 66 -6.92 -5.76 7.71
C THR A 66 -8.15 -6.10 6.86
N ALA A 67 -9.22 -6.55 7.52
CA ALA A 67 -10.48 -6.90 6.86
C ALA A 67 -11.14 -5.71 6.16
N GLN A 68 -11.04 -4.56 6.80
CA GLN A 68 -11.64 -3.32 6.35
C GLN A 68 -10.55 -2.27 6.16
N ALA A 69 -10.85 -1.26 5.34
CA ALA A 69 -9.98 -0.11 5.20
C ALA A 69 -9.78 0.58 6.55
N ILE A 70 -8.54 0.91 6.87
CA ILE A 70 -8.17 1.67 8.08
C ILE A 70 -8.41 3.17 7.89
N GLY A 71 -8.69 3.60 6.67
CA GLY A 71 -8.98 4.97 6.30
C GLY A 71 -8.84 5.18 4.79
N HIS A 72 -8.92 6.41 4.38
CA HIS A 72 -8.74 6.80 2.98
C HIS A 72 -8.09 8.17 2.89
N TYR A 73 -7.54 8.49 1.72
CA TYR A 73 -7.08 9.82 1.37
C TYR A 73 -7.37 10.11 -0.10
N GLY A 74 -7.35 11.39 -0.47
CA GLY A 74 -7.58 11.83 -1.84
C GLY A 74 -6.37 12.56 -2.41
N TYR A 75 -6.07 12.37 -3.68
CA TYR A 75 -5.08 13.16 -4.38
C TYR A 75 -5.50 13.48 -5.80
N SER A 76 -4.81 14.45 -6.39
CA SER A 76 -5.03 14.82 -7.79
C SER A 76 -3.74 14.63 -8.59
N LYS A 77 -3.85 14.01 -9.76
CA LYS A 77 -2.74 13.88 -10.70
C LYS A 77 -3.06 14.70 -11.96
N ARG A 78 -2.09 15.49 -12.42
CA ARG A 78 -2.18 16.14 -13.72
C ARG A 78 -1.79 15.13 -14.79
N LEU A 79 -2.66 14.89 -15.76
CA LEU A 79 -2.43 14.00 -16.89
C LEU A 79 -1.74 14.78 -18.03
N ARG A 80 -1.15 14.02 -18.96
CA ARG A 80 -0.68 14.60 -20.23
C ARG A 80 -1.86 15.31 -20.90
N GLY A 81 -1.69 16.60 -21.30
CA GLY A 81 -2.79 17.43 -21.80
C GLY A 81 -3.41 18.37 -20.77
N GLY A 82 -2.90 18.43 -19.53
CA GLY A 82 -3.28 19.42 -18.53
C GLY A 82 -4.52 19.11 -17.69
N THR A 83 -5.28 18.06 -18.03
CA THR A 83 -6.46 17.64 -17.28
C THR A 83 -6.07 17.11 -15.91
N LYS A 84 -6.76 17.56 -14.85
CA LYS A 84 -6.60 17.01 -13.50
C LYS A 84 -7.56 15.85 -13.31
N LYS A 85 -7.02 14.70 -12.89
CA LYS A 85 -7.81 13.54 -12.47
C LYS A 85 -7.74 13.42 -10.94
N ARG A 86 -8.90 13.22 -10.31
CA ARG A 86 -9.02 13.02 -8.86
C ARG A 86 -9.04 11.53 -8.55
N PHE A 87 -8.37 11.15 -7.46
CA PHE A 87 -8.30 9.77 -6.97
C PHE A 87 -8.78 9.75 -5.53
N ARG A 88 -9.51 8.70 -5.18
CA ARG A 88 -9.78 8.27 -3.82
C ARG A 88 -9.00 6.97 -3.59
N VAL A 89 -8.27 6.89 -2.51
CA VAL A 89 -7.46 5.73 -2.14
C VAL A 89 -7.96 5.19 -0.81
N ASP A 90 -8.55 4.00 -0.81
CA ASP A 90 -8.88 3.31 0.43
C ASP A 90 -7.66 2.48 0.86
N VAL A 91 -7.25 2.63 2.12
CA VAL A 91 -6.00 2.10 2.66
C VAL A 91 -6.29 0.95 3.60
N PHE A 92 -5.57 -0.16 3.43
CA PHE A 92 -5.62 -1.35 4.28
C PHE A 92 -4.29 -1.51 5.02
N GLY A 93 -4.33 -1.81 6.31
CA GLY A 93 -3.12 -2.15 7.07
C GLY A 93 -2.59 -3.52 6.63
N MET A 94 -1.27 -3.64 6.45
CA MET A 94 -0.61 -4.91 6.18
C MET A 94 0.44 -5.19 7.24
N GLU A 95 0.20 -6.18 8.10
CA GLU A 95 1.24 -6.70 8.97
C GLU A 95 2.18 -7.57 8.13
N VAL A 96 3.39 -7.08 7.90
CA VAL A 96 4.35 -7.72 7.00
C VAL A 96 4.99 -8.92 7.69
N THR A 97 4.83 -10.09 7.07
CA THR A 97 5.43 -11.35 7.49
C THR A 97 6.47 -11.89 6.52
N GLU A 98 6.52 -11.33 5.31
CA GLU A 98 7.44 -11.73 4.26
C GLU A 98 8.00 -10.50 3.56
N VAL A 99 9.31 -10.48 3.38
CA VAL A 99 10.05 -9.46 2.64
C VAL A 99 10.90 -10.15 1.59
N LEU A 100 10.70 -9.81 0.33
CA LEU A 100 11.42 -10.39 -0.80
C LEU A 100 12.68 -9.58 -1.10
N ASP A 101 13.78 -10.27 -1.43
CA ASP A 101 15.01 -9.61 -1.90
C ASP A 101 14.87 -9.15 -3.35
N VAL A 102 14.12 -9.91 -4.16
CA VAL A 102 13.82 -9.60 -5.57
C VAL A 102 12.31 -9.56 -5.75
N TRP A 103 11.81 -8.47 -6.32
CA TRP A 103 10.37 -8.29 -6.57
C TRP A 103 10.14 -7.60 -7.91
N PRO A 104 8.90 -7.61 -8.49
CA PRO A 104 8.64 -7.13 -9.85
C PRO A 104 9.18 -5.74 -10.15
N GLU A 105 8.94 -4.75 -9.29
CA GLU A 105 9.35 -3.36 -9.52
C GLU A 105 10.63 -2.94 -8.74
N ALA A 106 11.46 -3.89 -8.33
CA ALA A 106 12.68 -3.64 -7.55
C ALA A 106 13.65 -2.65 -8.20
N HIS A 107 13.73 -2.65 -9.53
CA HIS A 107 14.60 -1.77 -10.31
C HIS A 107 14.01 -0.36 -10.54
N GLU A 108 12.71 -0.20 -10.29
CA GLU A 108 12.01 1.07 -10.51
C GLU A 108 11.78 1.86 -9.21
N ARG A 109 11.84 1.20 -8.05
CA ARG A 109 11.48 1.77 -6.76
C ARG A 109 12.52 1.53 -5.68
N THR A 110 12.66 2.49 -4.81
CA THR A 110 13.35 2.34 -3.53
C THR A 110 12.32 2.09 -2.44
N ARG A 111 12.58 1.19 -1.53
CA ARG A 111 11.76 0.96 -0.33
C ARG A 111 12.57 1.23 0.94
N GLN A 112 11.90 1.71 1.98
CA GLN A 112 12.53 2.02 3.25
C GLN A 112 11.58 1.80 4.41
N TRP A 113 12.07 1.11 5.45
CA TRP A 113 11.42 1.01 6.75
C TRP A 113 11.71 2.26 7.57
N LEU A 114 10.69 2.84 8.14
CA LEU A 114 10.73 4.14 8.81
C LEU A 114 9.90 4.10 10.08
N SER A 115 10.32 4.84 11.11
CA SER A 115 9.41 5.12 12.23
C SER A 115 8.19 5.91 11.73
N PRO A 116 7.03 5.85 12.41
CA PRO A 116 5.86 6.65 12.02
C PRO A 116 6.16 8.15 11.90
N ARG A 117 7.02 8.68 12.74
CA ARG A 117 7.44 10.08 12.70
C ARG A 117 8.19 10.41 11.40
N GLU A 118 9.15 9.58 11.01
CA GLU A 118 9.90 9.75 9.77
C GLU A 118 9.00 9.57 8.55
N ALA A 119 8.14 8.53 8.55
CA ALA A 119 7.22 8.28 7.46
C ALA A 119 6.27 9.47 7.23
N THR A 120 5.70 10.04 8.28
CA THR A 120 4.82 11.21 8.17
C THR A 120 5.54 12.48 7.73
N ALA A 121 6.83 12.61 7.99
CA ALA A 121 7.63 13.74 7.54
C ALA A 121 8.02 13.63 6.05
N LEU A 122 8.06 12.41 5.50
CA LEU A 122 8.49 12.16 4.12
C LEU A 122 7.36 12.15 3.10
N VAL A 123 6.13 11.80 3.51
CA VAL A 123 4.98 11.82 2.59
C VAL A 123 4.49 13.25 2.37
N ASP A 124 4.28 13.62 1.12
CA ASP A 124 3.80 14.97 0.76
C ASP A 124 2.30 15.16 1.03
N ASP A 125 1.53 14.07 1.06
CA ASP A 125 0.09 14.11 1.23
C ASP A 125 -0.29 14.24 2.71
N PRO A 126 -0.95 15.34 3.14
CA PRO A 126 -1.28 15.56 4.54
C PRO A 126 -2.35 14.61 5.08
N GLU A 127 -3.26 14.11 4.24
CA GLU A 127 -4.28 13.14 4.66
C GLU A 127 -3.62 11.77 4.88
N LEU A 128 -2.67 11.36 4.02
CA LEU A 128 -1.89 10.16 4.22
C LEU A 128 -1.02 10.26 5.49
N ALA A 129 -0.38 11.39 5.72
CA ALA A 129 0.38 11.62 6.95
C ALA A 129 -0.50 11.52 8.20
N ALA A 130 -1.71 12.08 8.18
CA ALA A 130 -2.67 11.97 9.27
C ALA A 130 -3.12 10.52 9.50
N LEU A 131 -3.38 9.78 8.43
CA LEU A 131 -3.76 8.37 8.49
C LEU A 131 -2.64 7.52 9.12
N ILE A 132 -1.39 7.72 8.71
CA ILE A 132 -0.23 7.03 9.30
C ILE A 132 -0.12 7.31 10.80
N ARG A 133 -0.27 8.57 11.23
CA ARG A 133 -0.22 8.93 12.66
C ARG A 133 -1.32 8.24 13.46
N THR A 134 -2.56 8.28 12.97
CA THR A 134 -3.71 7.65 13.63
C THR A 134 -3.49 6.15 13.75
N PHE A 135 -3.15 5.49 12.65
CA PHE A 135 -2.92 4.06 12.63
C PHE A 135 -1.79 3.62 13.58
N ALA A 136 -0.66 4.34 13.58
CA ALA A 136 0.45 4.03 14.47
C ALA A 136 0.10 4.27 15.96
N GLY A 137 -0.72 5.28 16.27
CA GLY A 137 -1.26 5.53 17.60
C GLY A 137 -2.16 4.39 18.07
N ASP A 138 -3.07 3.92 17.24
CA ASP A 138 -3.98 2.82 17.54
C ASP A 138 -3.21 1.51 17.76
N GLN A 139 -2.14 1.27 17.03
CA GLN A 139 -1.28 0.09 17.17
C GLN A 139 -0.44 0.08 18.45
N SER A 140 -0.27 1.21 19.11
CA SER A 140 0.45 1.27 20.40
C SER A 140 -0.36 0.70 21.57
N GLY A 141 -1.67 0.45 21.37
CA GLY A 141 -2.59 0.03 22.44
C GLY A 141 -3.59 -1.10 22.15
N GLN A 142 -3.73 -1.63 20.92
CA GLN A 142 -4.75 -2.62 20.61
C GLN A 142 -4.28 -3.72 19.64
N ALA A 143 -4.85 -4.94 19.83
CA ALA A 143 -4.76 -6.01 18.85
C ALA A 143 -5.55 -5.65 17.58
N LEU A 144 -4.93 -5.86 16.41
CA LEU A 144 -5.59 -5.68 15.12
C LEU A 144 -6.83 -6.59 15.00
N PRO A 145 -7.89 -6.15 14.30
CA PRO A 145 -8.97 -7.03 13.89
C PRO A 145 -8.43 -8.22 13.08
N ALA A 146 -9.07 -9.38 13.23
CA ALA A 146 -8.62 -10.63 12.62
C ALA A 146 -8.30 -10.50 11.11
N PRO A 147 -7.23 -11.13 10.64
CA PRO A 147 -6.81 -11.06 9.24
C PRO A 147 -7.82 -11.75 8.32
N THR A 148 -8.12 -11.14 7.18
CA THR A 148 -9.07 -11.69 6.18
C THR A 148 -8.45 -12.07 4.84
N CYS A 149 -7.20 -11.70 4.60
CA CYS A 149 -6.53 -12.21 3.41
C CYS A 149 -6.05 -13.64 3.68
N SER A 150 -6.71 -14.64 3.08
CA SER A 150 -6.42 -16.04 3.35
C SER A 150 -5.01 -16.40 2.88
N GLN A 151 -4.34 -17.30 3.61
CA GLN A 151 -3.08 -17.92 3.16
C GLN A 151 -3.21 -18.48 1.74
N ALA A 152 -4.42 -18.89 1.33
CA ALA A 152 -4.72 -19.35 -0.01
C ALA A 152 -4.48 -18.27 -1.09
N PHE A 153 -4.76 -17.00 -0.81
CA PHE A 153 -4.46 -15.91 -1.73
C PHE A 153 -2.95 -15.80 -1.98
N TRP A 154 -2.15 -15.79 -0.92
CA TRP A 154 -0.69 -15.72 -1.02
C TRP A 154 -0.08 -16.94 -1.71
N GLN A 155 -0.64 -18.14 -1.47
CA GLN A 155 -0.19 -19.34 -2.16
C GLN A 155 -0.52 -19.31 -3.65
N LYS A 156 -1.72 -18.85 -4.04
CA LYS A 156 -2.12 -18.68 -5.45
C LYS A 156 -1.26 -17.64 -6.15
N LEU A 157 -1.00 -16.51 -5.49
CA LEU A 157 -0.14 -15.46 -6.02
C LEU A 157 1.29 -15.97 -6.26
N LYS A 158 1.88 -16.65 -5.27
CA LYS A 158 3.19 -17.29 -5.39
C LYS A 158 3.24 -18.34 -6.50
N ALA A 159 2.20 -19.15 -6.67
CA ALA A 159 2.10 -20.14 -7.74
C ALA A 159 2.06 -19.48 -9.12
N LEU A 160 1.26 -18.42 -9.28
CA LEU A 160 1.17 -17.66 -10.52
C LEU A 160 2.51 -17.03 -10.91
N LEU A 161 3.22 -16.47 -9.95
CA LEU A 161 4.51 -15.82 -10.17
C LEU A 161 5.61 -16.81 -10.53
N ARG A 162 5.59 -18.01 -9.93
CA ARG A 162 6.50 -19.12 -10.34
C ARG A 162 6.25 -19.53 -11.78
N LEU A 163 4.98 -19.56 -12.25
CA LEU A 163 4.64 -19.85 -13.63
C LEU A 163 5.11 -18.76 -14.60
N LEU A 164 5.18 -17.51 -14.15
CA LEU A 164 5.67 -16.36 -14.92
C LEU A 164 7.20 -16.21 -14.88
N GLY A 165 7.92 -17.12 -14.21
CA GLY A 165 9.39 -17.09 -14.12
C GLY A 165 9.94 -16.01 -13.18
N LEU A 166 9.11 -15.37 -12.42
CA LEU A 166 9.49 -14.42 -11.38
C LEU A 166 9.75 -15.21 -10.09
N ARG A 167 11.02 -15.36 -9.73
CA ARG A 167 11.49 -15.96 -8.45
C ARG A 167 11.68 -14.88 -7.42
#